data_9f61d3d71c8d08f87b0076276c45b15b
#
_entry.id   9f61d3d71c8d08f87b0076276c45b15b
#
_cell.length_a   1.000
_cell.length_b   1.000
_cell.length_c   1.000
_cell.angle_alpha   90.00
_cell.angle_beta   90.00
_cell.angle_gamma   90.00
#
_symmetry.space_group_name_H-M   'P 1'
#
loop_
_entity.id
_entity.type
_entity.pdbx_description
1 polymer ?
#
loop_
_entity_poly.entity_id
_entity_poly.type
_entity_poly.pdbx_seq_one_letter_code
_entity_poly.pdbx_strand_id
1 'polypeptide(L)'
;MRQSLERGSPLTKYSVCMTCFNEVKTARDSVNSILGQLNDNYEVVIVDNFSKDGTREILREFEQSHRVNVIQKRCSRGLGRQVALENASGEYILANLDLDDVFLPVLDKVVTLYHMKAEGKLTTIFNLPSGWVQNITIGPRELITSLGGWRDLNIYEDWDIWSRAGKAHKYAWTSFRFTESEISHPEPRRAVTRLMHRYGRYRDRLRIGWRIFGPGEEIGLSQRLAYTAARLTLLFRGALVGQDPAFNPLDPHLFVDFTNDGEMAEKKVT
;
A
#
# COMPACT_ATOMS: atom_id res chain seq x y z
N MET A 1 36.29 -23.34 -29.44
CA MET A 1 35.89 -22.06 -28.88
C MET A 1 34.36 -22.01 -28.87
N ARG A 2 33.75 -22.37 -27.77
CA ARG A 2 32.29 -22.25 -27.57
C ARG A 2 32.07 -20.94 -26.82
N GLN A 3 31.52 -19.94 -27.50
CA GLN A 3 30.98 -18.75 -26.84
C GLN A 3 29.74 -19.16 -26.07
N SER A 4 29.85 -19.15 -24.75
CA SER A 4 28.70 -19.17 -23.85
C SER A 4 27.96 -17.83 -24.00
N LEU A 5 26.86 -17.86 -24.73
CA LEU A 5 25.85 -16.78 -24.66
C LEU A 5 25.32 -16.76 -23.23
N GLU A 6 25.81 -15.85 -22.41
CA GLU A 6 25.14 -15.42 -21.19
C GLU A 6 23.77 -14.86 -21.61
N ARG A 7 22.74 -15.67 -21.46
CA ARG A 7 21.37 -15.18 -21.44
C ARG A 7 21.25 -14.33 -20.18
N GLY A 8 21.38 -13.01 -20.33
CA GLY A 8 21.03 -12.10 -19.26
C GLY A 8 19.63 -12.45 -18.77
N SER A 9 19.45 -12.57 -17.46
CA SER A 9 18.14 -12.72 -16.85
C SER A 9 17.23 -11.63 -17.40
N PRO A 10 15.97 -11.93 -17.79
CA PRO A 10 15.06 -10.89 -18.25
C PRO A 10 14.99 -9.82 -17.17
N LEU A 11 15.22 -8.56 -17.55
CA LEU A 11 15.13 -7.42 -16.63
C LEU A 11 13.71 -7.40 -16.07
N THR A 12 13.58 -7.60 -14.75
CA THR A 12 12.31 -7.46 -14.05
C THR A 12 11.78 -6.05 -14.27
N LYS A 13 10.60 -5.94 -14.86
CA LYS A 13 10.00 -4.64 -15.14
C LYS A 13 9.11 -4.15 -14.00
N TYR A 14 8.45 -5.08 -13.31
CA TYR A 14 7.49 -4.77 -12.25
C TYR A 14 7.80 -5.54 -10.97
N SER A 15 7.73 -4.87 -9.84
CA SER A 15 7.77 -5.50 -8.51
C SER A 15 6.42 -5.32 -7.81
N VAL A 16 5.78 -6.45 -7.49
CA VAL A 16 4.58 -6.47 -6.64
C VAL A 16 5.03 -6.53 -5.19
N CYS A 17 4.82 -5.43 -4.46
CA CYS A 17 5.25 -5.25 -3.07
C CYS A 17 4.06 -5.45 -2.13
N MET A 18 4.12 -6.50 -1.32
CA MET A 18 3.07 -6.90 -0.40
C MET A 18 3.55 -6.83 1.05
N THR A 19 2.62 -6.58 1.98
CA THR A 19 2.89 -6.62 3.41
C THR A 19 1.88 -7.50 4.14
N CYS A 20 2.29 -8.14 5.25
CA CYS A 20 1.39 -8.96 6.04
C CYS A 20 1.74 -8.97 7.53
N PHE A 21 0.70 -9.29 8.34
CA PHE A 21 0.84 -9.56 9.76
C PHE A 21 -0.30 -10.43 10.27
N ASN A 22 -0.04 -11.72 10.52
CA ASN A 22 -1.00 -12.70 11.01
C ASN A 22 -2.20 -12.91 10.06
N GLU A 23 -1.90 -13.32 8.81
CA GLU A 23 -2.88 -13.52 7.74
C GLU A 23 -2.96 -15.00 7.31
N VAL A 24 -2.82 -15.95 8.25
CA VAL A 24 -2.82 -17.40 7.95
C VAL A 24 -4.04 -17.87 7.16
N LYS A 25 -5.17 -17.20 7.33
CA LYS A 25 -6.45 -17.60 6.68
C LYS A 25 -6.50 -17.22 5.20
N THR A 26 -5.83 -16.14 4.80
CA THR A 26 -5.95 -15.53 3.48
C THR A 26 -4.65 -15.55 2.70
N ALA A 27 -3.49 -15.67 3.37
CA ALA A 27 -2.19 -15.53 2.75
C ALA A 27 -1.99 -16.43 1.52
N ARG A 28 -2.43 -17.69 1.56
CA ARG A 28 -2.29 -18.63 0.43
C ARG A 28 -3.08 -18.18 -0.77
N ASP A 29 -4.35 -17.85 -0.57
CA ASP A 29 -5.26 -17.46 -1.65
C ASP A 29 -4.86 -16.09 -2.22
N SER A 30 -4.44 -15.17 -1.36
CA SER A 30 -3.93 -13.86 -1.76
C SER A 30 -2.70 -14.00 -2.66
N VAL A 31 -1.66 -14.73 -2.22
CA VAL A 31 -0.44 -14.90 -3.02
C VAL A 31 -0.75 -15.65 -4.33
N ASN A 32 -1.56 -16.70 -4.32
CA ASN A 32 -1.95 -17.43 -5.52
C ASN A 32 -2.71 -16.54 -6.50
N SER A 33 -3.62 -15.68 -6.02
CA SER A 33 -4.39 -14.77 -6.87
C SER A 33 -3.51 -13.76 -7.60
N ILE A 34 -2.40 -13.36 -6.99
CA ILE A 34 -1.38 -12.51 -7.63
C ILE A 34 -0.53 -13.34 -8.59
N LEU A 35 0.09 -14.43 -8.15
CA LEU A 35 1.02 -15.22 -8.97
C LEU A 35 0.36 -15.77 -10.24
N GLY A 36 -0.92 -16.11 -10.17
CA GLY A 36 -1.69 -16.58 -11.32
C GLY A 36 -1.84 -15.56 -12.47
N GLN A 37 -1.54 -14.29 -12.21
CA GLN A 37 -1.63 -13.19 -13.18
C GLN A 37 -0.27 -12.74 -13.72
N LEU A 38 0.85 -13.21 -13.11
CA LEU A 38 2.18 -12.68 -13.41
C LEU A 38 2.88 -13.48 -14.50
N ASN A 39 3.56 -12.77 -15.39
CA ASN A 39 4.49 -13.30 -16.37
C ASN A 39 5.96 -13.05 -15.94
N ASP A 40 6.93 -13.34 -16.82
CA ASP A 40 8.36 -13.26 -16.52
C ASP A 40 8.88 -11.84 -16.25
N ASN A 41 8.08 -10.81 -16.52
CA ASN A 41 8.45 -9.41 -16.25
C ASN A 41 8.19 -8.98 -14.80
N TYR A 42 7.65 -9.88 -13.95
CA TYR A 42 7.27 -9.56 -12.58
C TYR A 42 8.07 -10.35 -11.56
N GLU A 43 8.32 -9.72 -10.44
CA GLU A 43 8.69 -10.34 -9.17
C GLU A 43 7.70 -9.97 -8.08
N VAL A 44 7.68 -10.72 -7.00
CA VAL A 44 6.88 -10.45 -5.79
C VAL A 44 7.81 -10.31 -4.60
N VAL A 45 7.69 -9.21 -3.87
CA VAL A 45 8.41 -8.97 -2.61
C VAL A 45 7.40 -8.87 -1.48
N ILE A 46 7.45 -9.80 -0.54
CA ILE A 46 6.53 -9.88 0.60
C ILE A 46 7.29 -9.56 1.89
N VAL A 47 6.80 -8.60 2.67
CA VAL A 47 7.36 -8.30 3.99
C VAL A 47 6.41 -8.78 5.08
N ASP A 48 6.83 -9.80 5.81
CA ASP A 48 6.13 -10.34 6.97
C ASP A 48 6.60 -9.66 8.27
N ASN A 49 5.67 -9.02 8.98
CA ASN A 49 5.94 -8.34 10.25
C ASN A 49 6.03 -9.32 11.44
N PHE A 50 6.79 -10.41 11.31
CA PHE A 50 6.94 -11.45 12.33
C PHE A 50 5.61 -12.07 12.75
N SER A 51 4.84 -12.55 11.80
CA SER A 51 3.62 -13.32 12.03
C SER A 51 3.86 -14.54 12.93
N LYS A 52 2.85 -14.91 13.74
CA LYS A 52 2.94 -15.98 14.75
C LYS A 52 1.79 -16.99 14.64
N ASP A 53 0.98 -16.86 13.61
CA ASP A 53 -0.26 -17.64 13.42
C ASP A 53 -0.14 -18.75 12.38
N GLY A 54 1.05 -18.95 11.77
CA GLY A 54 1.28 -19.89 10.66
C GLY A 54 1.42 -19.21 9.30
N THR A 55 1.25 -17.90 9.20
CA THR A 55 1.46 -17.14 7.95
C THR A 55 2.85 -17.38 7.36
N ARG A 56 3.89 -17.33 8.19
CA ARG A 56 5.28 -17.51 7.74
C ARG A 56 5.53 -18.87 7.09
N GLU A 57 4.93 -19.91 7.62
CA GLU A 57 5.05 -21.28 7.10
C GLU A 57 4.45 -21.36 5.69
N ILE A 58 3.28 -20.73 5.46
CA ILE A 58 2.67 -20.63 4.14
C ILE A 58 3.59 -19.87 3.18
N LEU A 59 4.14 -18.73 3.59
CA LEU A 59 4.99 -17.92 2.73
C LEU A 59 6.28 -18.63 2.32
N ARG A 60 6.86 -19.48 3.19
CA ARG A 60 8.05 -20.30 2.86
C ARG A 60 7.82 -21.25 1.69
N GLU A 61 6.59 -21.72 1.48
CA GLU A 61 6.28 -22.58 0.34
C GLU A 61 6.44 -21.81 -0.98
N PHE A 62 6.12 -20.51 -0.99
CA PHE A 62 6.26 -19.65 -2.16
C PHE A 62 7.70 -19.18 -2.40
N GLU A 63 8.56 -19.12 -1.39
CA GLU A 63 9.99 -18.78 -1.52
C GLU A 63 10.75 -19.76 -2.43
N GLN A 64 10.23 -20.97 -2.65
CA GLN A 64 10.81 -21.94 -3.59
C GLN A 64 10.67 -21.49 -5.05
N SER A 65 9.79 -20.55 -5.32
CA SER A 65 9.67 -19.89 -6.62
C SER A 65 10.70 -18.75 -6.72
N HIS A 66 11.54 -18.76 -7.76
CA HIS A 66 12.55 -17.71 -8.00
C HIS A 66 11.98 -16.29 -8.16
N ARG A 67 10.66 -16.14 -8.16
CA ARG A 67 9.97 -14.85 -8.32
C ARG A 67 9.45 -14.26 -7.02
N VAL A 68 9.46 -15.02 -5.92
CA VAL A 68 8.92 -14.58 -4.64
C VAL A 68 10.06 -14.44 -3.64
N ASN A 69 10.25 -13.21 -3.16
CA ASN A 69 11.20 -12.89 -2.10
C ASN A 69 10.42 -12.54 -0.83
N VAL A 70 10.61 -13.32 0.24
CA VAL A 70 9.92 -13.11 1.52
C VAL A 70 10.89 -12.63 2.57
N ILE A 71 10.63 -11.44 3.10
CA ILE A 71 11.48 -10.76 4.08
C ILE A 71 10.75 -10.70 5.41
N GLN A 72 11.38 -11.20 6.47
CA GLN A 72 10.85 -11.08 7.81
C GLN A 72 11.45 -9.86 8.52
N LYS A 73 10.63 -8.85 8.81
CA LYS A 73 11.08 -7.61 9.43
C LYS A 73 10.04 -7.05 10.40
N ARG A 74 10.41 -6.87 11.67
CA ARG A 74 9.53 -6.16 12.61
C ARG A 74 9.49 -4.68 12.26
N CYS A 75 8.34 -4.19 11.85
CA CYS A 75 8.18 -2.85 11.32
C CYS A 75 6.75 -2.32 11.47
N SER A 76 6.55 -1.01 11.28
CA SER A 76 5.24 -0.45 10.95
C SER A 76 4.84 -0.82 9.53
N ARG A 77 3.58 -0.59 9.14
CA ARG A 77 3.11 -0.84 7.77
C ARG A 77 3.92 -0.05 6.75
N GLY A 78 4.15 1.25 6.99
CA GLY A 78 4.96 2.08 6.10
C GLY A 78 6.41 1.59 5.98
N LEU A 79 7.06 1.20 7.09
CA LEU A 79 8.40 0.61 7.02
C LEU A 79 8.40 -0.74 6.31
N GLY A 80 7.34 -1.54 6.42
CA GLY A 80 7.21 -2.79 5.66
C GLY A 80 7.20 -2.52 4.16
N ARG A 81 6.41 -1.55 3.70
CA ARG A 81 6.39 -1.11 2.30
C ARG A 81 7.73 -0.53 1.85
N GLN A 82 8.42 0.22 2.72
CA GLN A 82 9.77 0.72 2.43
C GLN A 82 10.78 -0.41 2.25
N VAL A 83 10.75 -1.42 3.12
CA VAL A 83 11.62 -2.60 3.00
C VAL A 83 11.32 -3.36 1.70
N ALA A 84 10.05 -3.50 1.32
CA ALA A 84 9.69 -4.10 0.04
C ALA A 84 10.26 -3.29 -1.14
N LEU A 85 10.12 -1.97 -1.14
CA LEU A 85 10.69 -1.08 -2.15
C LEU A 85 12.21 -1.21 -2.26
N GLU A 86 12.91 -1.28 -1.14
CA GLU A 86 14.39 -1.39 -1.08
C GLU A 86 14.90 -2.73 -1.64
N ASN A 87 14.07 -3.77 -1.58
CA ASN A 87 14.40 -5.11 -2.09
C ASN A 87 13.76 -5.42 -3.45
N ALA A 88 13.05 -4.45 -4.02
CA ALA A 88 12.47 -4.54 -5.34
C ALA A 88 13.50 -4.18 -6.42
N SER A 89 13.53 -4.96 -7.51
CA SER A 89 14.41 -4.74 -8.65
C SER A 89 13.71 -4.11 -9.85
N GLY A 90 12.38 -4.17 -9.89
CA GLY A 90 11.56 -3.67 -10.98
C GLY A 90 11.66 -2.16 -11.20
N GLU A 91 11.46 -1.75 -12.43
CA GLU A 91 11.37 -0.35 -12.82
C GLU A 91 10.12 0.33 -12.26
N TYR A 92 9.02 -0.43 -12.19
CA TYR A 92 7.74 0.00 -11.65
C TYR A 92 7.37 -0.81 -10.41
N ILE A 93 6.79 -0.14 -9.43
CA ILE A 93 6.33 -0.72 -8.17
C ILE A 93 4.81 -0.75 -8.16
N LEU A 94 4.24 -1.93 -7.86
CA LEU A 94 2.85 -2.10 -7.47
C LEU A 94 2.85 -2.36 -5.96
N ALA A 95 2.30 -1.46 -5.18
CA ALA A 95 2.30 -1.54 -3.72
C ALA A 95 0.88 -1.42 -3.15
N ASN A 96 0.78 -1.54 -1.82
CA ASN A 96 -0.47 -1.53 -1.07
C ASN A 96 -1.35 -2.78 -1.32
N LEU A 97 -0.72 -3.86 -1.79
CA LEU A 97 -1.36 -5.17 -1.86
C LEU A 97 -1.10 -5.88 -0.52
N ASP A 98 -2.13 -5.99 0.31
CA ASP A 98 -2.03 -6.65 1.61
C ASP A 98 -2.53 -8.11 1.50
N LEU A 99 -2.01 -9.03 2.33
CA LEU A 99 -2.32 -10.47 2.22
C LEU A 99 -3.70 -10.86 2.79
N ASP A 100 -4.49 -9.92 3.22
CA ASP A 100 -5.89 -10.11 3.60
C ASP A 100 -6.87 -9.99 2.42
N ASP A 101 -6.39 -9.63 1.23
CA ASP A 101 -7.16 -9.48 0.01
C ASP A 101 -6.93 -10.64 -0.99
N VAL A 102 -7.99 -11.04 -1.71
CA VAL A 102 -7.92 -11.93 -2.89
C VAL A 102 -8.18 -11.08 -4.14
N PHE A 103 -7.22 -11.06 -5.05
CA PHE A 103 -7.21 -10.14 -6.19
C PHE A 103 -7.87 -10.75 -7.42
N LEU A 104 -8.71 -9.96 -8.08
CA LEU A 104 -9.27 -10.27 -9.39
C LEU A 104 -8.17 -10.29 -10.47
N PRO A 105 -8.36 -11.00 -11.61
CA PRO A 105 -7.37 -11.06 -12.69
C PRO A 105 -7.33 -9.76 -13.52
N VAL A 106 -6.91 -8.66 -12.90
CA VAL A 106 -6.93 -7.31 -13.48
C VAL A 106 -5.56 -6.62 -13.52
N LEU A 107 -4.49 -7.25 -13.02
CA LEU A 107 -3.18 -6.58 -12.92
C LEU A 107 -2.62 -6.16 -14.27
N ASP A 108 -2.74 -7.01 -15.28
CA ASP A 108 -2.27 -6.67 -16.63
C ASP A 108 -3.02 -5.47 -17.22
N LYS A 109 -4.33 -5.42 -17.01
CA LYS A 109 -5.17 -4.28 -17.39
C LYS A 109 -4.78 -3.01 -16.62
N VAL A 110 -4.56 -3.12 -15.31
CA VAL A 110 -4.08 -2.00 -14.46
C VAL A 110 -2.80 -1.42 -15.01
N VAL A 111 -1.83 -2.27 -15.30
CA VAL A 111 -0.52 -1.85 -15.80
C VAL A 111 -0.63 -1.23 -17.18
N THR A 112 -1.39 -1.83 -18.08
CA THR A 112 -1.61 -1.30 -19.43
C THR A 112 -2.24 0.10 -19.36
N LEU A 113 -3.31 0.27 -18.62
CA LEU A 113 -4.00 1.57 -18.47
C LEU A 113 -3.14 2.61 -17.76
N TYR A 114 -2.33 2.20 -16.79
CA TYR A 114 -1.36 3.07 -16.15
C TYR A 114 -0.38 3.66 -17.18
N HIS A 115 0.25 2.83 -18.01
CA HIS A 115 1.17 3.31 -19.06
C HIS A 115 0.50 4.21 -20.08
N MET A 116 -0.74 3.91 -20.46
CA MET A 116 -1.47 4.71 -21.42
C MET A 116 -1.88 6.09 -20.90
N LYS A 117 -2.23 6.20 -19.62
CA LYS A 117 -2.98 7.36 -19.09
C LYS A 117 -2.31 8.11 -17.93
N ALA A 118 -1.41 7.47 -17.23
CA ALA A 118 -0.85 8.02 -15.98
C ALA A 118 0.66 7.79 -15.81
N GLU A 119 1.34 7.35 -16.85
CA GLU A 119 2.77 7.05 -16.78
C GLU A 119 3.59 8.22 -16.21
N GLY A 120 4.58 7.90 -15.40
CA GLY A 120 5.43 8.89 -14.74
C GLY A 120 4.79 9.56 -13.50
N LYS A 121 3.59 9.11 -13.09
CA LYS A 121 2.94 9.54 -11.84
C LYS A 121 2.90 8.39 -10.83
N LEU A 122 2.76 8.73 -9.56
CA LEU A 122 2.29 7.80 -8.53
C LEU A 122 0.77 7.76 -8.63
N THR A 123 0.23 6.63 -9.04
CA THR A 123 -1.21 6.49 -9.30
C THR A 123 -1.82 5.52 -8.31
N THR A 124 -2.88 5.96 -7.63
CA THR A 124 -3.64 5.11 -6.69
C THR A 124 -4.95 4.67 -7.32
N ILE A 125 -5.20 3.37 -7.26
CA ILE A 125 -6.42 2.73 -7.73
C ILE A 125 -7.23 2.31 -6.51
N PHE A 126 -8.39 2.93 -6.29
CA PHE A 126 -9.28 2.60 -5.18
C PHE A 126 -10.25 1.50 -5.58
N ASN A 127 -10.44 0.51 -4.71
CA ASN A 127 -11.35 -0.59 -4.95
C ASN A 127 -12.81 -0.13 -4.82
N LEU A 128 -13.63 -0.39 -5.82
CA LEU A 128 -15.07 -0.20 -5.75
C LEU A 128 -15.75 -1.53 -5.38
N PRO A 129 -16.74 -1.53 -4.48
CA PRO A 129 -17.38 -0.41 -3.78
C PRO A 129 -16.73 -0.02 -2.43
N SER A 130 -15.65 -0.70 -2.02
CA SER A 130 -15.05 -0.51 -0.69
C SER A 130 -14.44 0.89 -0.47
N GLY A 131 -14.37 1.71 -1.50
CA GLY A 131 -13.85 3.06 -1.43
C GLY A 131 -12.33 3.09 -1.22
N TRP A 132 -11.84 4.05 -0.45
CA TRP A 132 -10.41 4.34 -0.27
C TRP A 132 -9.65 3.42 0.71
N VAL A 133 -10.34 2.47 1.34
CA VAL A 133 -9.73 1.57 2.34
C VAL A 133 -8.84 0.52 1.68
N GLN A 134 -9.31 -0.06 0.56
CA GLN A 134 -8.52 -0.98 -0.26
C GLN A 134 -8.01 -0.23 -1.48
N ASN A 135 -6.71 -0.28 -1.71
CA ASN A 135 -6.11 0.42 -2.83
C ASN A 135 -4.84 -0.28 -3.32
N ILE A 136 -4.57 -0.12 -4.62
CA ILE A 136 -3.28 -0.45 -5.24
C ILE A 136 -2.61 0.86 -5.62
N THR A 137 -1.34 1.00 -5.32
CA THR A 137 -0.54 2.14 -5.77
C THR A 137 0.50 1.66 -6.77
N ILE A 138 0.54 2.28 -7.97
CA ILE A 138 1.51 1.99 -9.02
C ILE A 138 2.31 3.25 -9.36
N GLY A 139 3.60 3.09 -9.63
CA GLY A 139 4.45 4.19 -10.08
C GLY A 139 5.90 3.77 -10.34
N PRO A 140 6.69 4.63 -11.00
CA PRO A 140 8.12 4.38 -11.21
C PRO A 140 8.84 4.27 -9.86
N ARG A 141 9.70 3.26 -9.71
CA ARG A 141 10.52 3.07 -8.51
C ARG A 141 11.38 4.30 -8.22
N GLU A 142 11.95 4.90 -9.27
CA GLU A 142 12.75 6.11 -9.15
C GLU A 142 11.95 7.29 -8.58
N LEU A 143 10.71 7.51 -9.06
CA LEU A 143 9.83 8.54 -8.51
C LEU A 143 9.56 8.29 -7.02
N ILE A 144 9.16 7.07 -6.65
CA ILE A 144 8.85 6.72 -5.26
C ILE A 144 10.08 6.95 -4.37
N THR A 145 11.26 6.56 -4.84
CA THR A 145 12.54 6.76 -4.14
C THR A 145 12.87 8.26 -4.01
N SER A 146 12.69 9.04 -5.07
CA SER A 146 12.94 10.50 -5.05
C SER A 146 12.00 11.24 -4.10
N LEU A 147 10.80 10.74 -3.90
CA LEU A 147 9.86 11.24 -2.90
C LEU A 147 10.27 10.84 -1.46
N GLY A 148 11.31 10.02 -1.28
CA GLY A 148 11.77 9.51 0.02
C GLY A 148 11.05 8.24 0.48
N GLY A 149 10.39 7.52 -0.40
CA GLY A 149 9.72 6.26 -0.13
C GLY A 149 8.61 6.32 0.93
N TRP A 150 8.26 5.17 1.49
CA TRP A 150 7.31 5.10 2.62
C TRP A 150 8.01 5.39 3.94
N ARG A 151 7.35 6.15 4.81
CA ARG A 151 7.88 6.54 6.11
C ARG A 151 7.33 5.65 7.24
N ASP A 152 7.99 5.67 8.40
CA ASP A 152 7.59 4.91 9.60
C ASP A 152 6.26 5.41 10.18
N LEU A 153 5.17 5.10 9.48
CA LEU A 153 3.78 5.35 9.85
C LEU A 153 3.02 4.03 9.79
N ASN A 154 1.88 3.93 10.48
CA ASN A 154 1.12 2.70 10.55
C ASN A 154 -0.34 2.83 10.08
N ILE A 155 -0.84 4.03 9.92
CA ILE A 155 -2.24 4.31 9.54
C ILE A 155 -2.33 5.36 8.42
N TYR A 156 -1.37 6.28 8.35
CA TYR A 156 -1.35 7.36 7.36
C TYR A 156 -0.13 7.26 6.43
N GLU A 157 0.46 6.09 6.30
CA GLU A 157 1.63 5.85 5.45
C GLU A 157 1.34 6.13 3.98
N ASP A 158 0.13 5.78 3.52
CA ASP A 158 -0.29 6.01 2.14
C ASP A 158 -0.61 7.49 1.89
N TRP A 159 -1.38 8.11 2.78
CA TRP A 159 -1.66 9.53 2.70
C TRP A 159 -0.38 10.37 2.70
N ASP A 160 0.62 9.96 3.44
CA ASP A 160 1.91 10.63 3.49
C ASP A 160 2.60 10.63 2.12
N ILE A 161 2.72 9.46 1.48
CA ILE A 161 3.38 9.39 0.18
C ILE A 161 2.55 10.03 -0.93
N TRP A 162 1.21 9.87 -0.92
CA TRP A 162 0.32 10.52 -1.88
C TRP A 162 0.40 12.05 -1.78
N SER A 163 0.42 12.59 -0.56
CA SER A 163 0.58 14.03 -0.32
C SER A 163 1.91 14.56 -0.86
N ARG A 164 3.01 13.83 -0.65
CA ARG A 164 4.33 14.21 -1.21
C ARG A 164 4.34 14.14 -2.74
N ALA A 165 3.72 13.14 -3.33
CA ALA A 165 3.55 13.02 -4.78
C ALA A 165 2.64 14.15 -5.32
N GLY A 166 1.55 14.48 -4.61
CA GLY A 166 0.66 15.60 -4.95
C GLY A 166 1.38 16.95 -4.94
N LYS A 167 2.17 17.21 -3.90
CA LYS A 167 3.01 18.43 -3.81
C LYS A 167 4.03 18.53 -4.95
N ALA A 168 4.51 17.40 -5.43
CA ALA A 168 5.42 17.33 -6.59
C ALA A 168 4.66 17.36 -7.94
N HIS A 169 3.34 17.51 -7.97
CA HIS A 169 2.49 17.40 -9.15
C HIS A 169 2.65 16.06 -9.91
N LYS A 170 2.93 14.99 -9.16
CA LYS A 170 3.19 13.62 -9.64
C LYS A 170 2.19 12.60 -9.09
N TYR A 171 1.01 13.02 -8.67
CA TYR A 171 -0.04 12.14 -8.16
C TYR A 171 -1.23 12.09 -9.12
N ALA A 172 -1.85 10.91 -9.22
CA ALA A 172 -3.13 10.69 -9.86
C ALA A 172 -3.92 9.63 -9.11
N TRP A 173 -5.22 9.56 -9.33
CA TRP A 173 -6.04 8.48 -8.81
C TRP A 173 -7.12 8.04 -9.80
N THR A 174 -7.56 6.81 -9.62
CA THR A 174 -8.70 6.22 -10.33
C THR A 174 -9.41 5.25 -9.41
N SER A 175 -10.52 4.68 -9.87
CA SER A 175 -11.24 3.68 -9.09
C SER A 175 -11.89 2.62 -9.99
N PHE A 176 -11.74 1.36 -9.61
CA PHE A 176 -12.48 0.23 -10.17
C PHE A 176 -12.36 -0.98 -9.21
N ARG A 177 -13.13 -2.03 -9.48
CA ARG A 177 -13.09 -3.24 -8.66
C ARG A 177 -11.89 -4.11 -9.03
N PHE A 178 -11.02 -4.41 -8.06
CA PHE A 178 -9.84 -5.26 -8.25
C PHE A 178 -9.70 -6.39 -7.21
N THR A 179 -10.57 -6.47 -6.22
CA THR A 179 -10.60 -7.57 -5.24
C THR A 179 -12.02 -8.08 -5.04
N GLU A 180 -12.13 -9.38 -4.74
CA GLU A 180 -13.36 -10.00 -4.29
C GLU A 180 -13.59 -9.85 -2.79
N SER A 181 -12.52 -9.56 -2.05
CA SER A 181 -12.58 -9.41 -0.60
C SER A 181 -13.55 -8.31 -0.21
N GLU A 182 -14.60 -8.66 0.51
CA GLU A 182 -15.45 -7.69 1.18
C GLU A 182 -14.70 -7.13 2.38
N ILE A 183 -14.83 -5.83 2.63
CA ILE A 183 -14.35 -5.28 3.90
C ILE A 183 -15.15 -5.97 5.00
N SER A 184 -14.54 -6.94 5.67
CA SER A 184 -15.14 -7.50 6.88
C SER A 184 -15.29 -6.36 7.88
N HIS A 185 -16.54 -6.04 8.24
CA HIS A 185 -16.78 -5.11 9.35
C HIS A 185 -16.06 -5.69 10.57
N PRO A 186 -15.03 -5.01 11.10
CA PRO A 186 -14.27 -5.58 12.19
C PRO A 186 -15.21 -5.84 13.35
N GLU A 187 -15.12 -7.06 13.90
CA GLU A 187 -15.72 -7.39 15.21
C GLU A 187 -15.50 -6.23 16.20
N PRO A 188 -16.46 -5.94 17.10
CA PRO A 188 -16.35 -4.84 18.03
C PRO A 188 -15.05 -4.95 18.82
N ARG A 189 -14.09 -4.12 18.46
CA ARG A 189 -12.73 -4.15 19.03
C ARG A 189 -12.81 -3.98 20.55
N ARG A 190 -12.06 -4.77 21.31
CA ARG A 190 -11.89 -4.60 22.75
C ARG A 190 -11.46 -3.16 23.08
N ALA A 191 -11.83 -2.65 24.26
CA ALA A 191 -11.54 -1.26 24.65
C ALA A 191 -10.05 -0.89 24.53
N VAL A 192 -9.14 -1.81 24.89
CA VAL A 192 -7.70 -1.64 24.76
C VAL A 192 -7.30 -1.53 23.28
N THR A 193 -7.82 -2.38 22.41
CA THR A 193 -7.53 -2.33 20.97
C THR A 193 -8.00 -1.02 20.35
N ARG A 194 -9.18 -0.51 20.76
CA ARG A 194 -9.67 0.80 20.33
C ARG A 194 -8.76 1.94 20.79
N LEU A 195 -8.25 1.87 22.02
CA LEU A 195 -7.33 2.88 22.55
C LEU A 195 -5.99 2.86 21.80
N MET A 196 -5.43 1.69 21.56
CA MET A 196 -4.17 1.52 20.80
C MET A 196 -4.30 2.00 19.34
N HIS A 197 -5.42 1.70 18.68
CA HIS A 197 -5.68 2.19 17.35
C HIS A 197 -5.81 3.72 17.31
N ARG A 198 -6.52 4.31 18.31
CA ARG A 198 -6.63 5.77 18.46
C ARG A 198 -5.28 6.42 18.73
N TYR A 199 -4.46 5.83 19.61
CA TYR A 199 -3.08 6.27 19.84
C TYR A 199 -2.27 6.27 18.53
N GLY A 200 -2.30 5.18 17.76
CA GLY A 200 -1.60 5.07 16.48
C GLY A 200 -2.01 6.17 15.50
N ARG A 201 -3.32 6.42 15.35
CA ARG A 201 -3.86 7.51 14.51
C ARG A 201 -3.36 8.89 14.95
N TYR A 202 -3.36 9.17 16.26
CA TYR A 202 -2.92 10.46 16.77
C TYR A 202 -1.41 10.64 16.64
N ARG A 203 -0.63 9.60 16.92
CA ARG A 203 0.82 9.59 16.73
C ARG A 203 1.18 9.92 15.28
N ASP A 204 0.60 9.22 14.34
CA ASP A 204 0.90 9.41 12.92
C ASP A 204 0.48 10.80 12.44
N ARG A 205 -0.74 11.26 12.78
CA ARG A 205 -1.21 12.60 12.44
C ARG A 205 -0.32 13.71 13.01
N LEU A 206 0.12 13.58 14.27
CA LEU A 206 1.03 14.54 14.87
C LEU A 206 2.40 14.56 14.18
N ARG A 207 2.93 13.36 13.82
CA ARG A 207 4.21 13.27 13.10
C ARG A 207 4.17 13.96 11.75
N ILE A 208 3.04 13.88 11.05
CA ILE A 208 2.86 14.51 9.76
C ILE A 208 2.29 15.94 9.86
N GLY A 209 2.22 16.53 11.04
CA GLY A 209 1.78 17.89 11.25
C GLY A 209 0.28 18.13 11.09
N TRP A 210 -0.54 17.08 11.08
CA TRP A 210 -1.98 17.22 10.92
C TRP A 210 -2.69 17.52 12.24
N ARG A 211 -3.73 18.37 12.17
CA ARG A 211 -4.58 18.67 13.32
C ARG A 211 -5.35 17.41 13.75
N ILE A 212 -5.40 17.13 15.04
CA ILE A 212 -6.10 15.96 15.61
C ILE A 212 -7.56 16.26 15.89
N PHE A 213 -7.84 17.45 16.48
CA PHE A 213 -9.17 17.87 16.91
C PHE A 213 -9.60 19.13 16.16
N GLY A 214 -10.89 19.20 15.85
CA GLY A 214 -11.52 20.41 15.33
C GLY A 214 -11.60 21.53 16.38
N PRO A 215 -11.87 22.79 15.96
CA PRO A 215 -12.18 23.86 16.89
C PRO A 215 -13.46 23.53 17.68
N GLY A 216 -13.40 23.61 19.01
CA GLY A 216 -14.56 23.36 19.88
C GLY A 216 -14.97 21.90 20.06
N GLU A 217 -14.18 20.94 19.56
CA GLU A 217 -14.46 19.52 19.74
C GLU A 217 -14.29 19.09 21.19
N GLU A 218 -15.34 18.51 21.79
CA GLU A 218 -15.27 17.93 23.13
C GLU A 218 -14.46 16.64 23.11
N ILE A 219 -13.48 16.55 24.01
CA ILE A 219 -12.51 15.45 24.05
C ILE A 219 -12.75 14.58 25.28
N GLY A 220 -13.20 13.36 25.08
CA GLY A 220 -13.38 12.37 26.14
C GLY A 220 -12.05 11.85 26.72
N LEU A 221 -12.09 11.25 27.91
CA LEU A 221 -10.91 10.78 28.64
C LEU A 221 -10.00 9.87 27.80
N SER A 222 -10.57 8.88 27.10
CA SER A 222 -9.80 7.95 26.26
C SER A 222 -9.08 8.65 25.07
N GLN A 223 -9.64 9.74 24.58
CA GLN A 223 -9.03 10.56 23.53
C GLN A 223 -7.87 11.39 24.11
N ARG A 224 -8.06 11.98 25.30
CA ARG A 224 -6.99 12.72 26.01
C ARG A 224 -5.81 11.82 26.33
N LEU A 225 -6.03 10.60 26.82
CA LEU A 225 -4.97 9.64 27.12
C LEU A 225 -4.19 9.26 25.85
N ALA A 226 -4.89 8.90 24.77
CA ALA A 226 -4.26 8.54 23.51
C ALA A 226 -3.48 9.72 22.91
N TYR A 227 -4.00 10.94 23.01
CA TYR A 227 -3.34 12.15 22.51
C TYR A 227 -2.07 12.49 23.31
N THR A 228 -2.14 12.42 24.64
CA THR A 228 -0.97 12.66 25.51
C THR A 228 0.15 11.67 25.21
N ALA A 229 -0.19 10.37 25.12
CA ALA A 229 0.79 9.35 24.77
C ALA A 229 1.39 9.58 23.37
N ALA A 230 0.58 9.99 22.39
CA ALA A 230 1.04 10.31 21.05
C ALA A 230 1.98 11.52 21.04
N ARG A 231 1.68 12.57 21.81
CA ARG A 231 2.58 13.74 21.96
C ARG A 231 3.91 13.37 22.57
N LEU A 232 3.91 12.55 23.62
CA LEU A 232 5.16 12.08 24.23
C LEU A 232 6.03 11.32 23.22
N THR A 233 5.41 10.54 22.34
CA THR A 233 6.15 9.80 21.29
C THR A 233 6.86 10.73 20.30
N LEU A 234 6.33 11.93 20.04
CA LEU A 234 7.00 12.92 19.17
C LEU A 234 8.38 13.35 19.71
N LEU A 235 8.56 13.37 21.02
CA LEU A 235 9.85 13.73 21.65
C LEU A 235 10.96 12.74 21.24
N PHE A 236 10.59 11.48 20.94
CA PHE A 236 11.53 10.43 20.59
C PHE A 236 11.62 10.15 19.09
N ARG A 237 10.51 10.32 18.35
CA ARG A 237 10.44 9.97 16.91
C ARG A 237 10.45 11.17 15.97
N GLY A 238 10.29 12.37 16.50
CA GLY A 238 10.28 13.61 15.74
C GLY A 238 9.08 13.77 14.80
N ALA A 239 8.98 14.95 14.19
CA ALA A 239 8.02 15.26 13.15
C ALA A 239 8.56 14.86 11.77
N LEU A 240 7.66 14.57 10.84
CA LEU A 240 7.96 14.37 9.42
C LEU A 240 7.67 15.64 8.66
N VAL A 241 8.48 15.94 7.65
CA VAL A 241 8.36 17.14 6.83
C VAL A 241 8.06 16.80 5.37
N GLY A 242 7.64 17.78 4.59
CA GLY A 242 7.43 17.61 3.14
C GLY A 242 6.01 17.24 2.75
N GLN A 243 5.05 17.31 3.68
CA GLN A 243 3.64 17.05 3.41
C GLN A 243 2.84 18.32 3.18
N ASP A 244 1.69 18.17 2.55
CA ASP A 244 0.63 19.16 2.46
C ASP A 244 -0.57 18.70 3.31
N PRO A 245 -0.85 19.35 4.45
CA PRO A 245 -1.98 18.98 5.30
C PRO A 245 -3.35 19.19 4.63
N ALA A 246 -3.42 20.02 3.58
CA ALA A 246 -4.63 20.30 2.82
C ALA A 246 -4.80 19.34 1.63
N PHE A 247 -3.84 18.46 1.36
CA PHE A 247 -3.89 17.53 0.25
C PHE A 247 -5.10 16.59 0.35
N ASN A 248 -5.89 16.55 -0.70
CA ASN A 248 -6.99 15.62 -0.88
C ASN A 248 -6.63 14.59 -1.97
N PRO A 249 -6.39 13.30 -1.63
CA PRO A 249 -6.06 12.29 -2.63
C PRO A 249 -7.22 11.95 -3.57
N LEU A 250 -8.44 12.38 -3.23
CA LEU A 250 -9.63 12.20 -4.05
C LEU A 250 -10.05 13.50 -4.76
N ASP A 251 -9.14 14.47 -4.91
CA ASP A 251 -9.40 15.67 -5.68
C ASP A 251 -9.79 15.28 -7.12
N PRO A 252 -10.98 15.70 -7.62
CA PRO A 252 -11.44 15.40 -8.96
C PRO A 252 -10.46 15.83 -10.07
N HIS A 253 -9.67 16.87 -9.86
CA HIS A 253 -8.66 17.32 -10.83
C HIS A 253 -7.47 16.35 -10.97
N LEU A 254 -7.30 15.43 -10.02
CA LEU A 254 -6.26 14.39 -10.04
C LEU A 254 -6.79 13.05 -10.56
N PHE A 255 -8.08 12.98 -10.87
CA PHE A 255 -8.72 11.76 -11.40
C PHE A 255 -8.26 11.49 -12.82
N VAL A 256 -7.95 10.22 -13.07
CA VAL A 256 -7.66 9.69 -14.42
C VAL A 256 -8.65 8.57 -14.71
N ASP A 257 -9.42 8.75 -15.75
CA ASP A 257 -10.44 7.76 -16.15
C ASP A 257 -9.79 6.56 -16.84
N PHE A 258 -9.82 5.42 -16.17
CA PHE A 258 -9.38 4.13 -16.71
C PHE A 258 -10.54 3.34 -17.36
N THR A 259 -11.77 3.85 -17.33
CA THR A 259 -12.96 3.13 -17.82
C THR A 259 -13.26 3.36 -19.31
N ASN A 260 -12.69 4.40 -19.92
CA ASN A 260 -13.08 4.87 -21.27
C ASN A 260 -12.51 4.08 -22.47
N ASP A 261 -12.13 2.83 -22.28
CA ASP A 261 -11.68 1.98 -23.40
C ASP A 261 -12.69 0.87 -23.78
N GLY A 262 -13.96 1.17 -23.73
CA GLY A 262 -15.02 0.39 -24.43
C GLY A 262 -15.52 -0.89 -23.76
N GLU A 263 -14.87 -1.42 -22.71
CA GLU A 263 -15.25 -2.71 -22.12
C GLU A 263 -15.62 -2.71 -20.62
N MET A 264 -15.58 -1.57 -19.94
CA MET A 264 -15.93 -1.49 -18.51
C MET A 264 -17.16 -0.64 -18.19
N ALA A 265 -18.01 -0.37 -19.16
CA ALA A 265 -19.27 0.32 -18.96
C ALA A 265 -20.42 -0.65 -18.57
N GLU A 266 -20.26 -1.46 -17.53
CA GLU A 266 -21.39 -2.11 -16.89
C GLU A 266 -21.25 -2.13 -15.37
N LYS A 267 -21.86 -1.17 -14.78
CA LYS A 267 -22.63 -1.00 -13.57
C LYS A 267 -22.31 0.31 -12.87
N LYS A 268 -22.86 1.40 -13.40
CA LYS A 268 -23.27 2.48 -12.52
C LYS A 268 -24.30 1.88 -11.58
N VAL A 269 -23.98 1.79 -10.31
CA VAL A 269 -24.96 1.50 -9.27
C VAL A 269 -25.84 2.73 -9.17
N THR A 270 -27.10 2.57 -9.61
CA THR A 270 -28.22 3.43 -9.26
C THR A 270 -28.50 3.37 -7.78
#